data_d6b8832191e5b805e4d0b528d54259fc
#
_entry.id   d6b8832191e5b805e4d0b528d54259fc
#
_cell.length_a   1.000
_cell.length_b   1.000
_cell.length_c   1.000
_cell.angle_alpha   90.00
_cell.angle_beta   90.00
_cell.angle_gamma   90.00
#
_symmetry.space_group_name_H-M   'P 1'
#
loop_
_entity.id
_entity.type
_entity.pdbx_description
1 polymer ?
#
loop_
_entity_poly.entity_id
_entity_poly.type
_entity_poly.pdbx_seq_one_letter_code
_entity_poly.pdbx_strand_id
1 'polypeptide(L)'
;MIECPSCNHHEFVGTLFCSECGTRLVHVSPIPTMSISPDKISNEAKATKPTPPSGPDLSTGSLLGIRVVSSGDVISLLGRDNFTLGRSIEGQAVIPDVDLAKYDAFDQGLSRMHAELRIEKDGIFVVDLDSANGTIVNSKRIKGQEASPIHHGDIIQLGRLRLQIISQQTKGSG
;
A
#
# COMPACT_ATOMS: atom_id res chain seq x y z
N MET A 1 -27.70 1.31 -21.17
CA MET A 1 -26.43 0.91 -21.77
C MET A 1 -25.76 2.16 -22.31
N ILE A 2 -24.45 2.24 -22.20
CA ILE A 2 -23.61 3.36 -22.73
C ILE A 2 -22.85 2.81 -23.93
N GLU A 3 -22.90 3.54 -25.03
CA GLU A 3 -22.13 3.19 -26.24
C GLU A 3 -20.74 3.81 -26.18
N CYS A 4 -19.73 3.00 -26.44
CA CYS A 4 -18.34 3.47 -26.47
C CYS A 4 -18.10 4.35 -27.70
N PRO A 5 -17.62 5.59 -27.58
CA PRO A 5 -17.40 6.49 -28.70
C PRO A 5 -16.25 6.06 -29.61
N SER A 6 -15.41 5.10 -29.19
CA SER A 6 -14.25 4.65 -29.92
C SER A 6 -14.47 3.36 -30.70
N CYS A 7 -15.23 2.39 -30.16
CA CYS A 7 -15.45 1.09 -30.78
C CYS A 7 -16.91 0.65 -30.89
N ASN A 8 -17.84 1.53 -30.48
CA ASN A 8 -19.30 1.30 -30.51
C ASN A 8 -19.77 0.08 -29.69
N HIS A 9 -18.93 -0.44 -28.79
CA HIS A 9 -19.33 -1.50 -27.88
C HIS A 9 -20.29 -0.97 -26.83
N HIS A 10 -21.32 -1.78 -26.47
CA HIS A 10 -22.31 -1.40 -25.47
C HIS A 10 -21.89 -1.85 -24.07
N GLU A 11 -21.79 -0.91 -23.16
CA GLU A 11 -21.41 -1.12 -21.76
C GLU A 11 -22.56 -0.80 -20.80
N PHE A 12 -22.47 -1.32 -19.59
CA PHE A 12 -23.45 -0.99 -18.56
C PHE A 12 -23.28 0.46 -18.06
N VAL A 13 -24.39 1.09 -17.71
CA VAL A 13 -24.39 2.44 -17.12
C VAL A 13 -23.60 2.41 -15.80
N GLY A 14 -22.55 3.23 -15.72
CA GLY A 14 -21.64 3.25 -14.56
C GLY A 14 -20.26 2.64 -14.83
N THR A 15 -20.05 2.00 -15.98
CA THR A 15 -18.73 1.53 -16.39
C THR A 15 -17.84 2.71 -16.73
N LEU A 16 -16.66 2.77 -16.12
CA LEU A 16 -15.71 3.88 -16.30
C LEU A 16 -14.85 3.75 -17.56
N PHE A 17 -14.61 2.53 -18.01
CA PHE A 17 -13.77 2.21 -19.18
C PHE A 17 -14.44 1.12 -20.01
N CYS A 18 -14.32 1.22 -21.33
CA CYS A 18 -14.79 0.18 -22.23
C CYS A 18 -13.97 -1.11 -22.05
N SER A 19 -14.65 -2.25 -21.91
CA SER A 19 -14.02 -3.56 -21.74
C SER A 19 -13.27 -4.02 -22.99
N GLU A 20 -13.70 -3.56 -24.17
CA GLU A 20 -13.10 -3.96 -25.46
C GLU A 20 -11.87 -3.13 -25.84
N CYS A 21 -11.95 -1.80 -25.77
CA CYS A 21 -10.89 -0.91 -26.25
C CYS A 21 -10.20 -0.08 -25.16
N GLY A 22 -10.65 -0.16 -23.90
CA GLY A 22 -10.07 0.59 -22.79
C GLY A 22 -10.39 2.09 -22.78
N THR A 23 -11.20 2.57 -23.71
CA THR A 23 -11.57 3.99 -23.79
C THR A 23 -12.39 4.41 -22.58
N ARG A 24 -12.06 5.57 -22.00
CA ARG A 24 -12.79 6.13 -20.86
C ARG A 24 -14.18 6.59 -21.29
N LEU A 25 -15.22 6.06 -20.62
CA LEU A 25 -16.63 6.31 -20.94
C LEU A 25 -17.26 7.44 -20.12
N VAL A 26 -16.59 7.89 -19.06
CA VAL A 26 -17.11 8.95 -18.18
C VAL A 26 -16.58 10.30 -18.63
N HIS A 27 -17.44 11.13 -19.17
CA HIS A 27 -17.22 12.56 -19.27
C HIS A 27 -17.41 13.19 -17.89
N VAL A 28 -16.32 13.35 -17.15
CA VAL A 28 -16.33 14.25 -16.00
C VAL A 28 -16.37 15.65 -16.56
N SER A 29 -17.55 16.27 -16.61
CA SER A 29 -17.64 17.69 -16.87
C SER A 29 -16.76 18.40 -15.82
N PRO A 30 -15.83 19.30 -16.23
CA PRO A 30 -15.06 20.06 -15.26
C PRO A 30 -16.06 20.84 -14.41
N ILE A 31 -16.09 20.57 -13.12
CA ILE A 31 -16.80 21.43 -12.17
C ILE A 31 -16.13 22.78 -12.29
N PRO A 32 -16.83 23.87 -12.61
CA PRO A 32 -16.22 25.19 -12.65
C PRO A 32 -15.73 25.49 -11.24
N THR A 33 -14.42 25.43 -11.05
CA THR A 33 -13.79 25.98 -9.87
C THR A 33 -14.03 27.48 -9.93
N MET A 34 -14.92 27.99 -9.09
CA MET A 34 -15.09 29.42 -8.89
C MET A 34 -13.72 29.97 -8.45
N SER A 35 -13.13 30.76 -9.30
CA SER A 35 -11.98 31.57 -8.95
C SER A 35 -12.41 32.50 -7.80
N ILE A 36 -11.91 32.18 -6.60
CA ILE A 36 -12.01 33.12 -5.47
C ILE A 36 -11.04 34.25 -5.77
N SER A 37 -11.58 35.41 -6.12
CA SER A 37 -10.81 36.63 -6.29
C SER A 37 -10.05 36.96 -4.99
N PRO A 38 -8.77 37.37 -5.06
CA PRO A 38 -7.92 37.58 -3.89
C PRO A 38 -8.14 38.96 -3.19
N ASP A 39 -9.32 39.56 -3.27
CA ASP A 39 -9.60 40.82 -2.62
C ASP A 39 -10.63 40.63 -1.51
N LYS A 40 -10.17 40.27 -0.35
CA LYS A 40 -10.63 40.62 1.01
C LYS A 40 -10.22 39.57 2.03
N ILE A 41 -8.94 39.48 2.35
CA ILE A 41 -8.51 39.02 3.65
C ILE A 41 -7.41 39.96 4.14
N SER A 42 -7.85 41.04 4.75
CA SER A 42 -7.00 41.83 5.61
C SER A 42 -6.98 41.19 6.99
N ASN A 43 -5.74 40.91 7.46
CA ASN A 43 -5.35 40.79 8.87
C ASN A 43 -5.99 39.70 9.70
N GLU A 44 -5.20 38.70 9.94
CA GLU A 44 -4.55 38.22 11.14
C GLU A 44 -4.10 36.78 10.94
N ALA A 45 -3.01 36.62 10.23
CA ALA A 45 -2.32 35.34 10.18
C ALA A 45 -1.10 35.42 11.07
N LYS A 46 -1.29 35.09 12.33
CA LYS A 46 -0.20 34.58 13.14
C LYS A 46 0.28 33.31 12.47
N ALA A 47 1.47 33.37 11.93
CA ALA A 47 2.13 32.26 11.27
C ALA A 47 2.29 31.09 12.24
N THR A 48 1.39 30.16 12.21
CA THR A 48 1.63 28.81 12.71
C THR A 48 2.23 28.04 11.54
N LYS A 49 3.54 27.91 11.59
CA LYS A 49 4.33 26.93 10.85
C LYS A 49 3.54 25.62 10.85
N PRO A 50 3.28 24.94 9.71
CA PRO A 50 2.68 23.64 9.74
C PRO A 50 3.64 22.72 10.48
N THR A 51 3.27 22.39 11.71
CA THR A 51 3.88 21.31 12.47
C THR A 51 3.55 20.05 11.67
N PRO A 52 4.54 19.28 11.25
CA PRO A 52 4.26 17.96 10.70
C PRO A 52 3.43 17.21 11.75
N PRO A 53 2.42 16.41 11.36
CA PRO A 53 1.65 15.66 12.33
C PRO A 53 2.62 14.91 13.23
N SER A 54 2.56 15.22 14.51
CA SER A 54 3.30 14.50 15.53
C SER A 54 2.84 13.05 15.39
N GLY A 55 3.68 12.21 14.82
CA GLY A 55 3.46 10.79 14.82
C GLY A 55 3.28 10.34 16.28
N PRO A 56 2.49 9.30 16.52
CA PRO A 56 2.34 8.77 17.87
C PRO A 56 3.72 8.51 18.46
N ASP A 57 3.91 8.96 19.69
CA ASP A 57 5.12 8.72 20.46
C ASP A 57 5.47 7.24 20.44
N LEU A 58 6.43 6.87 19.59
CA LEU A 58 7.06 5.57 19.60
C LEU A 58 8.02 5.48 20.79
N SER A 59 7.44 5.52 21.98
CA SER A 59 8.17 5.24 23.23
C SER A 59 8.37 3.75 23.49
N THR A 60 8.34 2.94 22.42
CA THR A 60 8.78 1.55 22.53
C THR A 60 9.49 1.20 21.20
N GLY A 61 10.81 1.21 21.26
CA GLY A 61 11.69 1.00 20.12
C GLY A 61 11.66 -0.41 19.54
N SER A 62 10.53 -0.82 18.99
CA SER A 62 10.45 -2.04 18.19
C SER A 62 10.92 -1.70 16.79
N LEU A 63 12.16 -2.06 16.46
CA LEU A 63 12.65 -1.99 15.10
C LEU A 63 12.07 -3.17 14.33
N LEU A 64 11.14 -2.88 13.43
CA LEU A 64 10.63 -3.84 12.48
C LEU A 64 11.32 -3.65 11.13
N GLY A 65 11.77 -4.74 10.54
CA GLY A 65 12.35 -4.75 9.20
C GLY A 65 11.91 -5.97 8.41
N ILE A 66 12.08 -5.88 7.13
CA ILE A 66 11.86 -6.99 6.19
C ILE A 66 13.16 -7.24 5.46
N ARG A 67 13.64 -8.46 5.49
CA ARG A 67 14.79 -8.90 4.69
C ARG A 67 14.30 -9.61 3.44
N VAL A 68 14.75 -9.17 2.29
CA VAL A 68 14.51 -9.88 1.03
C VAL A 68 15.49 -11.04 0.95
N VAL A 69 14.96 -12.27 0.92
CA VAL A 69 15.80 -13.47 1.03
C VAL A 69 16.74 -13.65 -0.16
N SER A 70 16.30 -13.26 -1.36
CA SER A 70 17.07 -13.41 -2.60
C SER A 70 18.26 -12.47 -2.71
N SER A 71 18.12 -11.22 -2.28
CA SER A 71 19.17 -10.20 -2.35
C SER A 71 19.90 -9.96 -1.02
N GLY A 72 19.27 -10.33 0.10
CA GLY A 72 19.77 -10.06 1.44
C GLY A 72 19.48 -8.65 1.94
N ASP A 73 18.84 -7.81 1.13
CA ASP A 73 18.53 -6.43 1.49
C ASP A 73 17.55 -6.38 2.67
N VAL A 74 17.78 -5.42 3.56
CA VAL A 74 16.89 -5.17 4.70
C VAL A 74 16.20 -3.82 4.52
N ILE A 75 14.88 -3.85 4.55
CA ILE A 75 14.01 -2.68 4.48
C ILE A 75 13.49 -2.41 5.89
N SER A 76 13.83 -1.26 6.46
CA SER A 76 13.37 -0.86 7.78
C SER A 76 11.97 -0.26 7.69
N LEU A 77 11.07 -0.71 8.56
CA LEU A 77 9.70 -0.23 8.67
C LEU A 77 9.59 0.68 9.90
N LEU A 78 9.44 1.98 9.67
CA LEU A 78 9.47 2.98 10.73
C LEU A 78 8.29 3.95 10.61
N GLY A 79 7.81 4.40 11.76
CA GLY A 79 6.89 5.55 11.84
C GLY A 79 5.44 5.29 11.50
N ARG A 80 5.04 4.03 11.29
CA ARG A 80 3.65 3.64 11.02
C ARG A 80 3.34 2.28 11.63
N ASP A 81 2.06 2.03 11.86
CA ASP A 81 1.56 0.74 12.34
C ASP A 81 1.12 -0.18 11.20
N ASN A 82 0.93 0.37 10.00
CA ASN A 82 0.51 -0.38 8.82
C ASN A 82 1.45 -0.10 7.64
N PHE A 83 1.82 -1.15 6.92
CA PHE A 83 2.67 -1.07 5.74
C PHE A 83 2.14 -1.95 4.64
N THR A 84 1.80 -1.36 3.51
CA THR A 84 1.38 -2.09 2.32
C THR A 84 2.59 -2.58 1.54
N LEU A 85 2.61 -3.87 1.24
CA LEU A 85 3.65 -4.53 0.45
C LEU A 85 3.15 -4.77 -0.96
N GLY A 86 3.94 -4.43 -1.94
CA GLY A 86 3.55 -4.64 -3.33
C GLY A 86 4.62 -4.18 -4.31
N ARG A 87 4.21 -3.95 -5.55
CA ARG A 87 5.08 -3.42 -6.60
C ARG A 87 4.47 -2.18 -7.25
N SER A 88 5.27 -1.17 -7.47
CA SER A 88 4.88 -0.02 -8.28
C SER A 88 4.91 -0.33 -9.78
N ILE A 89 4.16 0.44 -10.54
CA ILE A 89 4.21 0.48 -12.00
C ILE A 89 4.26 1.95 -12.40
N GLU A 90 5.08 2.29 -13.38
CA GLU A 90 5.13 3.65 -13.92
C GLU A 90 3.75 4.11 -14.37
N GLY A 91 3.41 5.35 -14.01
CA GLY A 91 2.13 5.97 -14.36
C GLY A 91 0.95 5.59 -13.46
N GLN A 92 1.17 4.86 -12.38
CA GLN A 92 0.12 4.49 -11.43
C GLN A 92 0.03 5.47 -10.27
N ALA A 93 -1.22 5.84 -9.90
CA ALA A 93 -1.49 6.77 -8.79
C ALA A 93 -1.28 6.16 -7.40
N VAL A 94 -1.37 4.84 -7.27
CA VAL A 94 -1.27 4.13 -5.98
C VAL A 94 0.07 3.39 -5.91
N ILE A 95 0.89 3.77 -4.94
CA ILE A 95 2.20 3.18 -4.68
C ILE A 95 2.14 2.47 -3.32
N PRO A 96 2.61 1.21 -3.20
CA PRO A 96 2.70 0.54 -1.90
C PRO A 96 3.74 1.23 -0.99
N ASP A 97 3.54 1.15 0.33
CA ASP A 97 4.50 1.72 1.30
C ASP A 97 5.87 1.06 1.21
N VAL A 98 5.89 -0.24 0.92
CA VAL A 98 7.09 -1.02 0.64
C VAL A 98 7.04 -1.47 -0.81
N ASP A 99 7.76 -0.75 -1.65
CA ASP A 99 7.86 -1.07 -3.07
C ASP A 99 8.94 -2.12 -3.31
N LEU A 100 8.50 -3.27 -3.77
CA LEU A 100 9.35 -4.42 -4.06
C LEU A 100 9.64 -4.59 -5.57
N ALA A 101 9.28 -3.60 -6.40
CA ALA A 101 9.45 -3.67 -7.86
C ALA A 101 10.88 -4.01 -8.30
N LYS A 102 11.88 -3.49 -7.59
CA LYS A 102 13.31 -3.73 -7.87
C LYS A 102 13.78 -5.17 -7.65
N TYR A 103 12.97 -6.04 -7.08
CA TYR A 103 13.31 -7.44 -6.79
C TYR A 103 12.63 -8.42 -7.77
N ASP A 104 12.51 -8.04 -9.03
CA ASP A 104 11.84 -8.82 -10.07
C ASP A 104 10.40 -9.19 -9.69
N ALA A 105 9.74 -8.31 -8.95
CA ALA A 105 8.45 -8.56 -8.31
C ALA A 105 7.35 -8.95 -9.32
N PHE A 106 7.41 -8.47 -10.54
CA PHE A 106 6.49 -8.86 -11.60
C PHE A 106 6.65 -10.33 -11.96
N ASP A 107 7.88 -10.78 -12.23
CA ASP A 107 8.20 -12.17 -12.59
C ASP A 107 7.99 -13.12 -11.42
N GLN A 108 8.13 -12.61 -10.19
CA GLN A 108 7.82 -13.33 -8.96
C GLN A 108 6.31 -13.43 -8.68
N GLY A 109 5.48 -12.80 -9.52
CA GLY A 109 4.03 -12.83 -9.38
C GLY A 109 3.49 -11.99 -8.24
N LEU A 110 4.17 -10.89 -7.90
CA LEU A 110 3.73 -9.96 -6.86
C LEU A 110 2.63 -9.04 -7.40
N SER A 111 1.53 -8.93 -6.70
CA SER A 111 0.48 -7.96 -7.01
C SER A 111 0.91 -6.53 -6.67
N ARG A 112 0.26 -5.54 -7.28
CA ARG A 112 0.52 -4.10 -7.02
C ARG A 112 0.34 -3.75 -5.55
N MET A 113 -0.78 -4.16 -4.98
CA MET A 113 -1.09 -4.18 -3.55
C MET A 113 -1.26 -5.66 -3.19
N HIS A 114 -0.25 -6.28 -2.59
CA HIS A 114 -0.24 -7.73 -2.39
C HIS A 114 -0.66 -8.12 -0.98
N ALA A 115 -0.03 -7.52 -0.01
CA ALA A 115 -0.29 -7.79 1.41
C ALA A 115 -0.09 -6.52 2.24
N GLU A 116 -0.61 -6.54 3.45
CA GLU A 116 -0.43 -5.49 4.44
C GLU A 116 0.19 -6.08 5.70
N LEU A 117 1.22 -5.44 6.23
CA LEU A 117 1.72 -5.71 7.57
C LEU A 117 1.06 -4.76 8.55
N ARG A 118 0.53 -5.30 9.64
CA ARG A 118 -0.06 -4.55 10.74
C ARG A 118 0.73 -4.78 12.01
N ILE A 119 1.10 -3.70 12.66
CA ILE A 119 1.77 -3.72 13.96
C ILE A 119 0.73 -3.33 15.00
N GLU A 120 0.33 -4.27 15.81
CA GLU A 120 -0.65 -4.08 16.86
C GLU A 120 0.00 -4.27 18.24
N LYS A 121 -0.71 -3.91 19.30
CA LYS A 121 -0.21 -4.08 20.68
C LYS A 121 0.12 -5.53 21.01
N ASP A 122 -0.62 -6.45 20.42
CA ASP A 122 -0.51 -7.89 20.67
C ASP A 122 0.48 -8.60 19.74
N GLY A 123 1.04 -7.89 18.74
CA GLY A 123 2.02 -8.47 17.84
C GLY A 123 2.00 -7.89 16.43
N ILE A 124 2.63 -8.62 15.53
CA ILE A 124 2.70 -8.27 14.13
C ILE A 124 1.83 -9.25 13.35
N PHE A 125 1.05 -8.73 12.43
CA PHE A 125 0.15 -9.51 11.58
C PHE A 125 0.40 -9.21 10.12
N VAL A 126 0.16 -10.20 9.27
CA VAL A 126 0.11 -10.04 7.82
C VAL A 126 -1.29 -10.36 7.32
N VAL A 127 -1.78 -9.52 6.40
CA VAL A 127 -3.09 -9.66 5.74
C VAL A 127 -2.87 -9.71 4.25
N ASP A 128 -3.39 -10.72 3.57
CA ASP A 128 -3.39 -10.77 2.10
C ASP A 128 -4.48 -9.86 1.55
N LEU A 129 -4.15 -8.99 0.61
CA LEU A 129 -5.07 -8.03 0.00
C LEU A 129 -5.71 -8.58 -1.29
N ASP A 130 -6.19 -9.82 -1.24
CA ASP A 130 -6.74 -10.54 -2.40
C ASP A 130 -5.75 -10.60 -3.56
N SER A 131 -4.51 -10.95 -3.24
CA SER A 131 -3.45 -11.03 -4.22
C SER A 131 -3.67 -12.16 -5.22
N ALA A 132 -3.20 -11.98 -6.47
CA ALA A 132 -3.39 -12.94 -7.55
C ALA A 132 -2.77 -14.32 -7.25
N ASN A 133 -1.61 -14.35 -6.60
CA ASN A 133 -0.87 -15.59 -6.30
C ASN A 133 -0.95 -16.00 -4.83
N GLY A 134 -1.51 -15.15 -3.98
CA GLY A 134 -1.67 -15.38 -2.55
C GLY A 134 -0.40 -15.18 -1.74
N THR A 135 -0.60 -15.10 -0.43
CA THR A 135 0.43 -14.96 0.59
C THR A 135 0.60 -16.25 1.38
N ILE A 136 1.84 -16.64 1.61
CA ILE A 136 2.20 -17.85 2.36
C ILE A 136 3.07 -17.43 3.54
N VAL A 137 2.75 -17.89 4.73
CA VAL A 137 3.54 -17.68 5.96
C VAL A 137 4.06 -19.04 6.44
N ASN A 138 5.37 -19.19 6.55
CA ASN A 138 6.02 -20.45 6.98
C ASN A 138 5.45 -21.70 6.28
N SER A 139 5.29 -21.66 4.96
CA SER A 139 4.73 -22.73 4.12
C SER A 139 3.22 -22.94 4.24
N LYS A 140 2.50 -22.14 5.02
CA LYS A 140 1.05 -22.16 5.14
C LYS A 140 0.44 -20.99 4.38
N ARG A 141 -0.42 -21.25 3.40
CA ARG A 141 -1.17 -20.21 2.70
C ARG A 141 -2.21 -19.60 3.62
N ILE A 142 -2.21 -18.27 3.73
CA ILE A 142 -3.24 -17.54 4.45
C ILE A 142 -4.42 -17.23 3.52
N LYS A 143 -5.60 -17.05 4.12
CA LYS A 143 -6.78 -16.63 3.37
C LYS A 143 -6.74 -15.13 3.13
N GLY A 144 -7.32 -14.71 1.99
CA GLY A 144 -7.48 -13.29 1.70
C GLY A 144 -8.29 -12.58 2.80
N GLN A 145 -7.89 -11.36 3.14
CA GLN A 145 -8.51 -10.49 4.13
C GLN A 145 -8.45 -11.01 5.59
N GLU A 146 -7.79 -12.13 5.86
CA GLU A 146 -7.62 -12.68 7.20
C GLU A 146 -6.24 -12.30 7.76
N ALA A 147 -6.21 -11.74 8.97
CA ALA A 147 -4.98 -11.41 9.66
C ALA A 147 -4.29 -12.69 10.20
N SER A 148 -3.05 -12.90 9.82
CA SER A 148 -2.24 -14.02 10.29
C SER A 148 -1.09 -13.50 11.16
N PRO A 149 -0.92 -13.99 12.39
CA PRO A 149 0.18 -13.55 13.26
C PRO A 149 1.52 -14.00 12.70
N ILE A 150 2.52 -13.13 12.82
CA ILE A 150 3.89 -13.38 12.39
C ILE A 150 4.87 -12.94 13.45
N HIS A 151 6.04 -13.55 13.47
CA HIS A 151 7.07 -13.33 14.48
C HIS A 151 8.43 -13.06 13.83
N HIS A 152 9.39 -12.68 14.65
CA HIS A 152 10.78 -12.54 14.21
C HIS A 152 11.29 -13.86 13.60
N GLY A 153 11.89 -13.76 12.43
CA GLY A 153 12.45 -14.91 11.70
C GLY A 153 11.46 -15.61 10.77
N ASP A 154 10.17 -15.32 10.87
CA ASP A 154 9.17 -15.91 9.99
C ASP A 154 9.41 -15.54 8.54
N ILE A 155 9.13 -16.46 7.64
CA ILE A 155 9.21 -16.28 6.19
C ILE A 155 7.82 -16.02 5.64
N ILE A 156 7.65 -14.86 5.03
CA ILE A 156 6.46 -14.51 4.26
C ILE A 156 6.82 -14.65 2.78
N GLN A 157 6.01 -15.37 2.05
CA GLN A 157 6.15 -15.50 0.61
C GLN A 157 4.97 -14.81 -0.08
N LEU A 158 5.28 -13.82 -0.90
CA LEU A 158 4.34 -13.05 -1.72
C LEU A 158 4.49 -13.51 -3.17
N GLY A 159 3.55 -14.31 -3.66
CA GLY A 159 3.76 -15.02 -4.91
C GLY A 159 4.95 -15.98 -4.82
N ARG A 160 6.09 -15.64 -5.44
CA ARG A 160 7.35 -16.39 -5.34
C ARG A 160 8.43 -15.65 -4.55
N LEU A 161 8.24 -14.36 -4.29
CA LEU A 161 9.18 -13.53 -3.54
C LEU A 161 9.15 -13.89 -2.06
N ARG A 162 10.30 -14.21 -1.48
CA ARG A 162 10.44 -14.57 -0.07
C ARG A 162 11.01 -13.41 0.74
N LEU A 163 10.33 -13.09 1.82
CA LEU A 163 10.67 -12.04 2.76
C LEU A 163 10.80 -12.64 4.15
N GLN A 164 11.82 -12.25 4.90
CA GLN A 164 11.99 -12.64 6.29
C GLN A 164 11.67 -11.47 7.20
N ILE A 165 10.88 -11.71 8.23
CA ILE A 165 10.56 -10.71 9.24
C ILE A 165 11.70 -10.57 10.23
N ILE A 166 12.19 -9.34 10.41
CA ILE A 166 13.18 -8.98 11.39
C ILE A 166 12.51 -8.02 12.38
N SER A 167 12.26 -8.47 13.60
CA SER A 167 11.80 -7.61 14.67
C SER A 167 12.79 -7.67 15.84
N GLN A 168 13.26 -6.51 16.28
CA GLN A 168 13.99 -6.40 17.53
C GLN A 168 12.99 -5.89 18.57
N GLN A 169 12.48 -6.81 19.37
CA GLN A 169 11.83 -6.40 20.62
C GLN A 169 12.94 -6.05 21.59
N THR A 170 13.09 -4.78 21.89
CA THR A 170 13.80 -4.40 23.10
C THR A 170 12.95 -4.91 24.28
N LYS A 171 13.32 -6.06 24.84
CA LYS A 171 12.83 -6.47 26.16
C LYS A 171 13.15 -5.32 27.10
N GLY A 172 12.15 -4.52 27.46
CA GLY A 172 12.24 -3.67 28.62
C GLY A 172 12.52 -4.57 29.80
N SER A 173 13.75 -4.55 30.28
CA SER A 173 14.08 -5.07 31.61
C SER A 173 13.27 -4.25 32.59
N GLY A 174 12.21 -4.84 33.10
CA GLY A 174 11.51 -4.35 34.26
C GLY A 174 12.32 -4.61 35.53
#